data_c7343c0e741c53dda95879241ebbc327
#
_entry.id   c7343c0e741c53dda95879241ebbc327
#
_cell.length_a   1.000
_cell.length_b   1.000
_cell.length_c   1.000
_cell.angle_alpha   90.00
_cell.angle_beta   90.00
_cell.angle_gamma   90.00
#
_symmetry.space_group_name_H-M   'P 1'
#
loop_
_entity.id
_entity.type
_entity.pdbx_description
1 polymer ?
#
loop_
_entity_poly.entity_id
_entity_poly.type
_entity_poly.pdbx_seq_one_letter_code
_entity_poly.pdbx_strand_id
1 'polypeptide(L)'
;HAAVLMSATLRPFDVLGDVLGVEDPVTMAYGAQFPEERRRTYAVDVPALYARNRDDPGVQETVTEVLDDAVRFTPGNTLAFFPSYAEAERYYHRVETDATPYLDRPGVRAEALREEFVADDHGVLFTSLWGTLTEGVSYDDDDARTVVVVGVPYPHLDDRMEAVQRAYAGAFGDGTPAEREDAGWRYAVEIPTVRKTRQALGRVVRSPEDFGARVLVDERYTLSNREELGEYSVNGTFPDEERAE
;
A
#
# COMPACT_ATOMS: atom_id res chain seq x y z
N HIS A 1 -31.94 4.92 -17.16
CA HIS A 1 -30.63 5.57 -17.00
C HIS A 1 -29.58 4.48 -16.79
N ALA A 2 -28.36 4.72 -17.25
CA ALA A 2 -27.23 3.82 -17.06
C ALA A 2 -26.12 4.60 -16.32
N ALA A 3 -25.34 3.91 -15.49
CA ALA A 3 -24.18 4.46 -14.80
C ALA A 3 -22.96 3.57 -15.12
N VAL A 4 -21.81 4.20 -15.26
CA VAL A 4 -20.52 3.52 -15.41
C VAL A 4 -19.62 3.99 -14.28
N LEU A 5 -19.11 3.06 -13.50
CA LEU A 5 -18.16 3.30 -12.40
C LEU A 5 -16.79 2.80 -12.84
N MET A 6 -15.77 3.62 -12.68
CA MET A 6 -14.40 3.29 -13.08
C MET A 6 -13.40 3.69 -12.01
N SER A 7 -12.48 2.80 -11.70
CA SER A 7 -11.31 3.07 -10.86
C SER A 7 -10.29 1.95 -11.04
N ALA A 8 -9.03 2.22 -10.79
CA ALA A 8 -7.98 1.20 -10.72
C ALA A 8 -8.18 0.21 -9.56
N THR A 9 -8.98 0.57 -8.56
CA THR A 9 -9.17 -0.18 -7.30
C THR A 9 -10.63 -0.48 -6.99
N LEU A 10 -11.49 -0.69 -8.00
CA LEU A 10 -12.90 -1.04 -7.79
C LEU A 10 -13.10 -2.43 -7.18
N ARG A 11 -12.18 -3.36 -7.42
CA ARG A 11 -12.28 -4.72 -6.87
C ARG A 11 -12.18 -4.69 -5.32
N PRO A 12 -12.83 -5.63 -4.62
CA PRO A 12 -13.77 -6.65 -5.11
C PRO A 12 -15.10 -6.03 -5.58
N PHE A 13 -15.66 -6.56 -6.66
CA PHE A 13 -16.88 -6.00 -7.26
C PHE A 13 -18.15 -6.31 -6.47
N ASP A 14 -18.21 -7.48 -5.82
CA ASP A 14 -19.26 -7.86 -4.88
C ASP A 14 -19.41 -6.84 -3.77
N VAL A 15 -18.30 -6.50 -3.10
CA VAL A 15 -18.28 -5.48 -2.04
C VAL A 15 -18.76 -4.11 -2.53
N LEU A 16 -18.33 -3.71 -3.73
CA LEU A 16 -18.79 -2.45 -4.31
C LEU A 16 -20.30 -2.49 -4.59
N GLY A 17 -20.78 -3.61 -5.14
CA GLY A 17 -22.21 -3.85 -5.39
C GLY A 17 -23.02 -3.75 -4.11
N ASP A 18 -22.59 -4.44 -3.05
CA ASP A 18 -23.24 -4.43 -1.75
C ASP A 18 -23.29 -3.01 -1.13
N VAL A 19 -22.17 -2.31 -1.13
CA VAL A 19 -22.08 -0.95 -0.55
C VAL A 19 -22.93 0.06 -1.32
N LEU A 20 -23.03 -0.06 -2.64
CA LEU A 20 -23.80 0.84 -3.47
C LEU A 20 -25.26 0.40 -3.70
N GLY A 21 -25.62 -0.81 -3.28
CA GLY A 21 -26.93 -1.40 -3.54
C GLY A 21 -27.17 -1.63 -5.04
N VAL A 22 -26.15 -2.03 -5.78
CA VAL A 22 -26.25 -2.33 -7.22
C VAL A 22 -26.46 -3.82 -7.40
N GLU A 23 -27.62 -4.18 -7.92
CA GLU A 23 -27.98 -5.56 -8.23
C GLU A 23 -27.48 -5.93 -9.64
N ASP A 24 -26.86 -7.11 -9.77
CA ASP A 24 -26.40 -7.70 -11.04
C ASP A 24 -25.58 -6.72 -11.94
N PRO A 25 -24.52 -6.09 -11.45
CA PRO A 25 -23.70 -5.21 -12.26
C PRO A 25 -22.95 -5.98 -13.35
N VAL A 26 -22.87 -5.44 -14.55
CA VAL A 26 -21.92 -5.92 -15.54
C VAL A 26 -20.54 -5.44 -15.14
N THR A 27 -19.65 -6.38 -14.79
CA THR A 27 -18.31 -6.08 -14.34
C THR A 27 -17.26 -6.34 -15.41
N MET A 28 -16.27 -5.46 -15.50
CA MET A 28 -15.14 -5.58 -16.41
C MET A 28 -13.85 -5.31 -15.65
N ALA A 29 -12.84 -6.14 -15.81
CA ALA A 29 -11.52 -5.92 -15.27
C ALA A 29 -10.48 -6.14 -16.36
N TYR A 30 -9.54 -5.23 -16.43
CA TYR A 30 -8.37 -5.33 -17.30
C TYR A 30 -7.17 -5.56 -16.40
N GLY A 31 -6.32 -6.55 -16.76
CA GLY A 31 -5.00 -6.72 -16.16
C GLY A 31 -4.07 -5.58 -16.55
N ALA A 32 -2.98 -5.41 -15.81
CA ALA A 32 -1.94 -4.49 -16.20
C ALA A 32 -1.31 -4.94 -17.52
N GLN A 33 -1.32 -4.06 -18.53
CA GLN A 33 -0.78 -4.36 -19.87
C GLN A 33 0.73 -4.11 -19.97
N PHE A 34 1.37 -3.88 -18.83
CA PHE A 34 2.81 -3.60 -18.77
C PHE A 34 3.61 -4.91 -18.68
N PRO A 35 4.79 -5.01 -19.31
CA PRO A 35 5.64 -6.18 -19.22
C PRO A 35 5.98 -6.54 -17.76
N GLU A 36 5.85 -7.82 -17.39
CA GLU A 36 6.07 -8.28 -16.02
C GLU A 36 7.51 -8.04 -15.58
N GLU A 37 8.47 -8.23 -16.47
CA GLU A 37 9.89 -7.97 -16.24
C GLU A 37 10.23 -6.51 -15.91
N ARG A 38 9.31 -5.58 -16.20
CA ARG A 38 9.46 -4.15 -15.89
C ARG A 38 8.80 -3.71 -14.59
N ARG A 39 8.03 -4.60 -13.95
CA ARG A 39 7.23 -4.30 -12.75
C ARG A 39 7.35 -5.35 -11.66
N ARG A 40 8.56 -5.75 -11.33
CA ARG A 40 8.82 -6.77 -10.32
C ARG A 40 8.36 -6.34 -8.93
N THR A 41 7.76 -7.28 -8.22
CA THR A 41 7.32 -7.09 -6.84
C THR A 41 7.98 -8.11 -5.94
N TYR A 42 8.57 -7.64 -4.86
CA TYR A 42 9.25 -8.44 -3.86
C TYR A 42 8.51 -8.35 -2.54
N ALA A 43 8.24 -9.48 -1.91
CA ALA A 43 7.76 -9.55 -0.53
C ALA A 43 8.90 -9.99 0.37
N VAL A 44 9.27 -9.13 1.32
CA VAL A 44 10.37 -9.37 2.26
C VAL A 44 9.80 -9.83 3.59
N ASP A 45 10.30 -10.96 4.07
CA ASP A 45 9.88 -11.60 5.32
C ASP A 45 10.51 -10.86 6.52
N VAL A 46 9.81 -9.83 6.99
CA VAL A 46 10.15 -9.07 8.19
C VAL A 46 9.01 -9.26 9.19
N PRO A 47 9.30 -9.49 10.49
CA PRO A 47 8.25 -9.66 11.49
C PRO A 47 7.19 -8.55 11.43
N ALA A 48 5.91 -8.95 11.49
CA ALA A 48 4.79 -8.03 11.33
C ALA A 48 4.92 -6.79 12.22
N LEU A 49 4.80 -5.60 11.63
CA LEU A 49 4.99 -4.32 12.30
C LEU A 49 3.76 -3.93 13.15
N TYR A 50 3.32 -4.85 14.00
CA TYR A 50 2.35 -4.54 15.05
C TYR A 50 2.94 -3.59 16.08
N ALA A 51 2.08 -2.93 16.86
CA ALA A 51 2.51 -2.03 17.94
C ALA A 51 3.53 -2.67 18.89
N ARG A 52 3.44 -3.99 19.13
CA ARG A 52 4.36 -4.73 20.00
C ARG A 52 5.76 -4.95 19.39
N ASN A 53 5.88 -5.00 18.06
CA ASN A 53 7.12 -5.33 17.36
C ASN A 53 7.85 -4.08 16.82
N ARG A 54 7.11 -2.98 16.59
CA ARG A 54 7.67 -1.78 15.95
C ARG A 54 8.81 -1.10 16.73
N ASP A 55 8.88 -1.34 18.04
CA ASP A 55 9.92 -0.80 18.91
C ASP A 55 11.06 -1.81 19.17
N ASP A 56 10.99 -3.01 18.59
CA ASP A 56 12.06 -4.00 18.66
C ASP A 56 13.25 -3.54 17.80
N PRO A 57 14.47 -3.42 18.40
CA PRO A 57 15.64 -2.93 17.68
C PRO A 57 16.04 -3.82 16.50
N GLY A 58 15.87 -5.14 16.59
CA GLY A 58 16.22 -6.09 15.53
C GLY A 58 15.26 -5.94 14.34
N VAL A 59 13.97 -5.78 14.61
CA VAL A 59 12.97 -5.50 13.55
C VAL A 59 13.27 -4.18 12.85
N GLN A 60 13.60 -3.14 13.64
CA GLN A 60 13.95 -1.84 13.07
C GLN A 60 15.24 -1.88 12.24
N GLU A 61 16.24 -2.65 12.66
CA GLU A 61 17.48 -2.86 11.91
C GLU A 61 17.20 -3.55 10.57
N THR A 62 16.46 -4.67 10.59
CA THR A 62 16.09 -5.39 9.37
C THR A 62 15.31 -4.51 8.39
N VAL A 63 14.33 -3.74 8.86
CA VAL A 63 13.60 -2.80 7.99
C VAL A 63 14.53 -1.72 7.41
N THR A 64 15.48 -1.23 8.22
CA THR A 64 16.46 -0.23 7.77
C THR A 64 17.35 -0.81 6.66
N GLU A 65 17.87 -2.03 6.84
CA GLU A 65 18.69 -2.73 5.83
C GLU A 65 17.91 -2.91 4.51
N VAL A 66 16.63 -3.31 4.59
CA VAL A 66 15.78 -3.45 3.37
C VAL A 66 15.59 -2.11 2.67
N LEU A 67 15.41 -1.02 3.41
CA LEU A 67 15.29 0.33 2.85
C LEU A 67 16.61 0.77 2.18
N ASP A 68 17.74 0.57 2.85
CA ASP A 68 19.07 0.88 2.31
C ASP A 68 19.35 0.10 1.01
N ASP A 69 19.03 -1.20 1.02
CA ASP A 69 19.17 -2.05 -0.17
C ASP A 69 18.24 -1.63 -1.31
N ALA A 70 16.97 -1.31 -1.00
CA ALA A 70 16.02 -0.86 -2.01
C ALA A 70 16.48 0.45 -2.69
N VAL A 71 17.02 1.39 -1.92
CA VAL A 71 17.60 2.64 -2.46
C VAL A 71 18.87 2.37 -3.24
N ARG A 72 19.77 1.56 -2.70
CA ARG A 72 21.10 1.29 -3.28
C ARG A 72 21.06 0.52 -4.60
N PHE A 73 20.18 -0.47 -4.71
CA PHE A 73 20.14 -1.39 -5.85
C PHE A 73 19.14 -1.00 -6.94
N THR A 74 18.37 0.05 -6.73
CA THR A 74 17.43 0.55 -7.74
C THR A 74 17.81 1.96 -8.17
N PRO A 75 17.97 2.22 -9.48
CA PRO A 75 18.30 3.55 -9.95
C PRO A 75 17.11 4.51 -9.81
N GLY A 76 17.40 5.81 -9.67
CA GLY A 76 16.40 6.86 -9.59
C GLY A 76 15.78 7.02 -8.19
N ASN A 77 14.67 7.74 -8.12
CA ASN A 77 14.04 8.09 -6.85
C ASN A 77 13.23 6.94 -6.26
N THR A 78 13.20 6.87 -4.92
CA THR A 78 12.48 5.86 -4.13
C THR A 78 11.36 6.49 -3.30
N LEU A 79 10.16 5.93 -3.38
CA LEU A 79 9.02 6.25 -2.52
C LEU A 79 8.95 5.22 -1.38
N ALA A 80 9.18 5.65 -0.14
CA ALA A 80 9.08 4.82 1.04
C ALA A 80 7.80 5.16 1.83
N PHE A 81 6.83 4.26 1.78
CA PHE A 81 5.52 4.42 2.42
C PHE A 81 5.43 3.67 3.75
N PHE A 82 4.91 4.34 4.76
CA PHE A 82 4.77 3.82 6.12
C PHE A 82 3.33 3.88 6.63
N PRO A 83 2.95 3.10 7.66
CA PRO A 83 1.63 3.16 8.26
C PRO A 83 1.27 4.51 8.89
N SER A 84 2.27 5.31 9.25
CA SER A 84 2.08 6.63 9.85
C SER A 84 3.26 7.56 9.58
N TYR A 85 3.06 8.87 9.76
CA TYR A 85 4.14 9.87 9.71
C TYR A 85 5.21 9.64 10.78
N ALA A 86 4.83 9.15 11.96
CA ALA A 86 5.79 8.84 13.02
C ALA A 86 6.74 7.70 12.64
N GLU A 87 6.23 6.67 11.95
CA GLU A 87 7.07 5.60 11.43
C GLU A 87 7.96 6.11 10.27
N ALA A 88 7.43 6.92 9.37
CA ALA A 88 8.23 7.54 8.30
C ALA A 88 9.39 8.37 8.87
N GLU A 89 9.14 9.19 9.88
CA GLU A 89 10.16 10.00 10.57
C GLU A 89 11.19 9.13 11.29
N ARG A 90 10.75 8.02 11.90
CA ARG A 90 11.64 7.06 12.57
C ARG A 90 12.70 6.51 11.60
N TYR A 91 12.29 6.05 10.44
CA TYR A 91 13.20 5.46 9.45
C TYR A 91 13.98 6.51 8.67
N TYR A 92 13.43 7.69 8.43
CA TYR A 92 14.17 8.84 7.91
C TYR A 92 15.45 9.14 8.71
N HIS A 93 15.43 8.96 10.03
CA HIS A 93 16.58 9.17 10.91
C HIS A 93 17.50 7.96 11.07
N ARG A 94 17.13 6.80 10.50
CA ARG A 94 17.88 5.55 10.64
C ARG A 94 18.60 5.13 9.37
N VAL A 95 18.00 5.42 8.23
CA VAL A 95 18.53 5.01 6.93
C VAL A 95 19.83 5.78 6.64
N GLU A 96 20.89 5.03 6.34
CA GLU A 96 22.21 5.56 5.98
C GLU A 96 22.44 5.35 4.48
N THR A 97 21.92 6.26 3.66
CA THR A 97 22.00 6.20 2.21
C THR A 97 22.75 7.41 1.65
N ASP A 98 23.30 7.26 0.44
CA ASP A 98 23.84 8.34 -0.37
C ASP A 98 22.78 9.13 -1.15
N ALA A 99 21.52 8.63 -1.15
CA ALA A 99 20.39 9.36 -1.69
C ALA A 99 19.98 10.55 -0.83
N THR A 100 19.41 11.57 -1.44
CA THR A 100 18.87 12.73 -0.72
C THR A 100 17.58 12.35 0.03
N PRO A 101 17.53 12.44 1.36
CA PRO A 101 16.34 12.05 2.10
C PRO A 101 15.33 13.21 2.19
N TYR A 102 14.08 12.94 1.85
CA TYR A 102 12.92 13.83 1.95
C TYR A 102 11.93 13.29 2.97
N LEU A 103 11.43 14.13 3.87
CA LEU A 103 10.47 13.74 4.90
C LEU A 103 9.16 14.51 4.78
N ASP A 104 8.09 13.77 4.48
CA ASP A 104 6.73 14.28 4.59
C ASP A 104 6.23 14.20 6.05
N ARG A 105 5.75 15.32 6.56
CA ARG A 105 5.22 15.44 7.92
C ARG A 105 4.15 16.52 8.01
N PRO A 106 3.29 16.49 9.04
CA PRO A 106 2.28 17.52 9.25
C PRO A 106 2.88 18.94 9.24
N GLY A 107 2.31 19.82 8.43
CA GLY A 107 2.75 21.20 8.29
C GLY A 107 3.74 21.46 7.13
N VAL A 108 4.27 20.42 6.51
CA VAL A 108 5.02 20.56 5.25
C VAL A 108 4.05 20.71 4.09
N ARG A 109 4.36 21.58 3.14
CA ARG A 109 3.57 21.72 1.91
C ARG A 109 3.88 20.55 0.99
N ALA A 110 2.93 19.63 0.86
CA ALA A 110 3.10 18.38 0.11
C ALA A 110 3.55 18.64 -1.35
N GLU A 111 2.98 19.64 -2.03
CA GLU A 111 3.35 19.94 -3.42
C GLU A 111 4.79 20.43 -3.53
N ALA A 112 5.24 21.34 -2.63
CA ALA A 112 6.61 21.83 -2.65
C ALA A 112 7.62 20.71 -2.37
N LEU A 113 7.32 19.83 -1.40
CA LEU A 113 8.15 18.67 -1.11
C LEU A 113 8.23 17.70 -2.29
N ARG A 114 7.10 17.50 -2.98
CA ARG A 114 7.06 16.69 -4.20
C ARG A 114 7.92 17.30 -5.30
N GLU A 115 7.77 18.60 -5.55
CA GLU A 115 8.56 19.33 -6.58
C GLU A 115 10.06 19.21 -6.32
N GLU A 116 10.49 19.34 -5.07
CA GLU A 116 11.89 19.15 -4.67
C GLU A 116 12.35 17.71 -4.89
N PHE A 117 11.54 16.72 -4.47
CA PHE A 117 11.85 15.29 -4.62
C PHE A 117 11.96 14.87 -6.09
N VAL A 118 11.03 15.26 -6.95
CA VAL A 118 11.04 14.84 -8.37
C VAL A 118 12.10 15.58 -9.19
N ALA A 119 12.62 16.71 -8.69
CA ALA A 119 13.73 17.41 -9.30
C ALA A 119 15.09 16.75 -9.00
N ASP A 120 15.13 15.80 -8.09
CA ASP A 120 16.33 15.02 -7.74
C ASP A 120 16.37 13.74 -8.60
N ASP A 121 17.58 13.29 -8.93
CA ASP A 121 17.82 12.06 -9.70
C ASP A 121 18.06 10.84 -8.79
N HIS A 122 18.24 11.05 -7.49
CA HIS A 122 18.52 10.01 -6.51
C HIS A 122 18.05 10.44 -5.11
N GLY A 123 16.75 10.56 -4.97
CA GLY A 123 16.09 10.92 -3.72
C GLY A 123 15.34 9.75 -3.08
N VAL A 124 15.13 9.82 -1.77
CA VAL A 124 14.22 8.91 -1.06
C VAL A 124 13.20 9.71 -0.25
N LEU A 125 11.91 9.53 -0.57
CA LEU A 125 10.80 10.21 0.08
C LEU A 125 10.15 9.31 1.13
N PHE A 126 10.25 9.70 2.39
CA PHE A 126 9.60 9.05 3.52
C PHE A 126 8.23 9.69 3.77
N THR A 127 7.16 8.93 3.63
CA THR A 127 5.79 9.45 3.78
C THR A 127 4.84 8.41 4.37
N SER A 128 3.68 8.86 4.84
CA SER A 128 2.61 7.98 5.30
C SER A 128 1.72 7.53 4.14
N LEU A 129 1.33 6.24 4.11
CA LEU A 129 0.32 5.73 3.18
C LEU A 129 -1.03 6.44 3.29
N TRP A 130 -1.32 7.03 4.43
CA TRP A 130 -2.52 7.83 4.68
C TRP A 130 -2.30 9.34 4.49
N GLY A 131 -1.11 9.71 4.00
CA GLY A 131 -0.71 11.09 3.74
C GLY A 131 -1.19 11.62 2.39
N THR A 132 -1.06 12.94 2.22
CA THR A 132 -1.46 13.65 1.00
C THR A 132 -0.60 13.29 -0.22
N LEU A 133 0.66 12.89 -0.02
CA LEU A 133 1.57 12.46 -1.09
C LEU A 133 1.28 11.04 -1.61
N THR A 134 0.35 10.31 -0.99
CA THR A 134 -0.12 9.02 -1.47
C THR A 134 -1.32 9.16 -2.40
N GLU A 135 -2.13 10.21 -2.25
CA GLU A 135 -3.32 10.45 -3.08
C GLU A 135 -3.26 11.85 -3.71
N GLY A 136 -3.80 11.96 -4.92
CA GLY A 136 -3.94 13.26 -5.59
C GLY A 136 -2.66 13.85 -6.20
N VAL A 137 -1.53 13.14 -6.12
CA VAL A 137 -0.26 13.52 -6.76
C VAL A 137 0.15 12.47 -7.79
N SER A 138 0.85 12.89 -8.83
CA SER A 138 1.44 12.00 -9.83
C SER A 138 2.95 11.96 -9.66
N TYR A 139 3.49 10.77 -9.90
CA TYR A 139 4.92 10.53 -10.10
C TYR A 139 5.03 9.88 -11.48
N ASP A 140 5.25 10.70 -12.50
CA ASP A 140 5.20 10.27 -13.89
C ASP A 140 6.61 9.97 -14.40
N ASP A 141 6.73 9.04 -15.34
CA ASP A 141 7.98 8.66 -15.99
C ASP A 141 9.13 8.35 -14.98
N ASP A 142 10.15 9.19 -14.95
CA ASP A 142 11.34 9.02 -14.11
C ASP A 142 11.22 9.63 -12.70
N ASP A 143 10.08 10.21 -12.35
CA ASP A 143 9.84 10.82 -11.03
C ASP A 143 10.10 9.85 -9.86
N ALA A 144 9.81 8.55 -10.06
CA ALA A 144 10.15 7.50 -9.11
C ALA A 144 10.31 6.13 -9.79
N ARG A 145 11.30 5.36 -9.36
CA ARG A 145 11.61 4.01 -9.89
C ARG A 145 11.42 2.90 -8.86
N THR A 146 11.31 3.24 -7.60
CA THR A 146 11.11 2.27 -6.52
C THR A 146 9.98 2.70 -5.60
N VAL A 147 9.16 1.72 -5.23
CA VAL A 147 8.19 1.86 -4.13
C VAL A 147 8.52 0.82 -3.07
N VAL A 148 8.67 1.28 -1.83
CA VAL A 148 8.77 0.42 -0.65
C VAL A 148 7.55 0.66 0.23
N VAL A 149 6.78 -0.37 0.53
CA VAL A 149 5.67 -0.33 1.48
C VAL A 149 6.09 -1.07 2.75
N VAL A 150 6.32 -0.32 3.81
CA VAL A 150 6.77 -0.85 5.11
C VAL A 150 5.56 -1.09 6.01
N GLY A 151 5.36 -2.34 6.39
CA GLY A 151 4.21 -2.77 7.18
C GLY A 151 2.90 -2.81 6.38
N VAL A 152 1.85 -3.34 7.00
CA VAL A 152 0.50 -3.36 6.44
C VAL A 152 -0.24 -2.09 6.87
N PRO A 153 -0.75 -1.27 5.92
CA PRO A 153 -1.33 0.04 6.23
C PRO A 153 -2.77 -0.07 6.70
N TYR A 154 -3.00 -0.69 7.85
CA TYR A 154 -4.33 -0.69 8.45
C TYR A 154 -4.79 0.75 8.75
N PRO A 155 -6.09 1.05 8.57
CA PRO A 155 -6.64 2.30 9.05
C PRO A 155 -6.46 2.40 10.57
N HIS A 156 -6.48 3.63 11.09
CA HIS A 156 -6.38 3.81 12.54
C HIS A 156 -7.57 3.17 13.25
N LEU A 157 -7.29 2.16 14.09
CA LEU A 157 -8.31 1.38 14.81
C LEU A 157 -8.72 2.13 16.08
N ASP A 158 -9.52 3.15 15.93
CA ASP A 158 -10.13 3.96 16.99
C ASP A 158 -11.63 3.64 17.17
N ASP A 159 -12.28 4.30 18.12
CA ASP A 159 -13.72 4.14 18.41
C ASP A 159 -14.59 4.39 17.16
N ARG A 160 -14.15 5.31 16.28
CA ARG A 160 -14.83 5.60 15.01
C ARG A 160 -14.74 4.41 14.06
N MET A 161 -13.56 3.83 13.89
CA MET A 161 -13.36 2.66 13.04
C MET A 161 -14.11 1.44 13.58
N GLU A 162 -14.14 1.27 14.90
CA GLU A 162 -14.94 0.22 15.55
C GLU A 162 -16.46 0.41 15.28
N ALA A 163 -16.94 1.64 15.30
CA ALA A 163 -18.33 1.93 14.94
C ALA A 163 -18.63 1.63 13.46
N VAL A 164 -17.69 1.90 12.56
CA VAL A 164 -17.80 1.56 11.13
C VAL A 164 -17.80 0.04 10.94
N GLN A 165 -16.92 -0.70 11.62
CA GLN A 165 -16.92 -2.17 11.58
C GLN A 165 -18.27 -2.74 12.05
N ARG A 166 -18.81 -2.25 13.16
CA ARG A 166 -20.14 -2.68 13.64
C ARG A 166 -21.26 -2.37 12.65
N ALA A 167 -21.19 -1.24 11.97
CA ALA A 167 -22.17 -0.88 10.96
C ALA A 167 -22.13 -1.83 9.76
N TYR A 168 -20.94 -2.16 9.26
CA TYR A 168 -20.75 -3.13 8.18
C TYR A 168 -21.15 -4.55 8.63
N ALA A 169 -20.76 -4.98 9.84
CA ALA A 169 -21.17 -6.24 10.42
C ALA A 169 -22.72 -6.40 10.48
N GLY A 170 -23.42 -5.32 10.79
CA GLY A 170 -24.88 -5.29 10.79
C GLY A 170 -25.53 -5.24 9.42
N ALA A 171 -24.88 -4.62 8.44
CA ALA A 171 -25.42 -4.44 7.09
C ALA A 171 -25.15 -5.65 6.16
N PHE A 172 -23.98 -6.27 6.28
CA PHE A 172 -23.49 -7.28 5.34
C PHE A 172 -23.08 -8.60 6.00
N GLY A 173 -23.10 -8.69 7.33
CA GLY A 173 -22.80 -9.92 8.06
C GLY A 173 -24.07 -10.76 8.27
N ASP A 174 -24.13 -11.90 7.60
CA ASP A 174 -25.16 -12.91 7.82
C ASP A 174 -24.64 -14.03 8.75
N GLY A 175 -25.56 -14.70 9.46
CA GLY A 175 -25.22 -15.89 10.25
C GLY A 175 -24.79 -15.63 11.69
N THR A 176 -23.69 -16.25 12.12
CA THR A 176 -23.20 -16.22 13.50
C THR A 176 -22.58 -14.88 13.88
N PRO A 177 -22.42 -14.57 15.19
CA PRO A 177 -21.71 -13.37 15.61
C PRO A 177 -20.28 -13.26 15.05
N ALA A 178 -19.56 -14.37 14.92
CA ALA A 178 -18.22 -14.40 14.35
C ALA A 178 -18.23 -14.03 12.86
N GLU A 179 -19.12 -14.61 12.06
CA GLU A 179 -19.25 -14.26 10.62
C GLU A 179 -19.60 -12.79 10.40
N ARG A 180 -20.37 -12.19 11.31
CA ARG A 180 -20.66 -10.75 11.27
C ARG A 180 -19.43 -9.90 11.60
N GLU A 181 -18.65 -10.31 12.60
CA GLU A 181 -17.42 -9.64 12.97
C GLU A 181 -16.41 -9.68 11.82
N ASP A 182 -16.26 -10.85 11.17
CA ASP A 182 -15.44 -11.03 9.99
C ASP A 182 -15.88 -10.13 8.83
N ALA A 183 -17.18 -10.03 8.55
CA ALA A 183 -17.71 -9.12 7.55
C ALA A 183 -17.39 -7.64 7.90
N GLY A 184 -17.58 -7.25 9.16
CA GLY A 184 -17.22 -5.92 9.65
C GLY A 184 -15.76 -5.58 9.42
N TRP A 185 -14.85 -6.49 9.77
CA TRP A 185 -13.42 -6.36 9.54
C TRP A 185 -13.08 -6.26 8.05
N ARG A 186 -13.59 -7.19 7.25
CA ARG A 186 -13.36 -7.24 5.81
C ARG A 186 -13.69 -5.93 5.12
N TYR A 187 -14.90 -5.39 5.37
CA TYR A 187 -15.36 -4.18 4.68
C TYR A 187 -14.71 -2.89 5.20
N ALA A 188 -14.47 -2.80 6.50
CA ALA A 188 -13.96 -1.58 7.12
C ALA A 188 -12.44 -1.48 7.14
N VAL A 189 -11.73 -2.61 7.19
CA VAL A 189 -10.27 -2.65 7.43
C VAL A 189 -9.53 -3.30 6.28
N GLU A 190 -9.84 -4.57 5.97
CA GLU A 190 -9.05 -5.37 5.04
C GLU A 190 -9.08 -4.80 3.62
N ILE A 191 -10.27 -4.58 3.06
CA ILE A 191 -10.43 -4.06 1.70
C ILE A 191 -9.81 -2.67 1.52
N PRO A 192 -10.03 -1.69 2.42
CA PRO A 192 -9.34 -0.40 2.34
C PRO A 192 -7.81 -0.53 2.40
N THR A 193 -7.29 -1.43 3.23
CA THR A 193 -5.86 -1.70 3.36
C THR A 193 -5.27 -2.20 2.04
N VAL A 194 -5.87 -3.21 1.43
CA VAL A 194 -5.45 -3.76 0.13
C VAL A 194 -5.49 -2.68 -0.96
N ARG A 195 -6.56 -1.88 -1.00
CA ARG A 195 -6.68 -0.78 -1.96
C ARG A 195 -5.58 0.27 -1.80
N LYS A 196 -5.24 0.61 -0.55
CA LYS A 196 -4.13 1.55 -0.25
C LYS A 196 -2.78 0.99 -0.70
N THR A 197 -2.50 -0.26 -0.41
CA THR A 197 -1.28 -0.93 -0.86
C THR A 197 -1.18 -0.92 -2.38
N ARG A 198 -2.26 -1.30 -3.09
CA ARG A 198 -2.31 -1.26 -4.57
C ARG A 198 -2.07 0.15 -5.13
N GLN A 199 -2.66 1.16 -4.51
CA GLN A 199 -2.46 2.55 -4.92
C GLN A 199 -0.99 2.98 -4.79
N ALA A 200 -0.32 2.59 -3.69
CA ALA A 200 1.09 2.86 -3.50
C ALA A 200 1.96 2.15 -4.57
N LEU A 201 1.72 0.86 -4.79
CA LEU A 201 2.45 0.07 -5.78
C LEU A 201 2.27 0.57 -7.22
N GLY A 202 1.12 1.16 -7.53
CA GLY A 202 0.83 1.75 -8.84
C GLY A 202 1.51 3.12 -9.08
N ARG A 203 2.41 3.58 -8.21
CA ARG A 203 3.08 4.88 -8.37
C ARG A 203 4.29 4.85 -9.30
N VAL A 204 4.92 3.70 -9.49
CA VAL A 204 6.21 3.59 -10.19
C VAL A 204 6.14 3.00 -11.60
N VAL A 205 5.04 2.40 -12.02
CA VAL A 205 4.88 1.86 -13.38
C VAL A 205 3.56 2.34 -13.94
N ARG A 206 3.58 3.28 -14.86
CA ARG A 206 2.41 3.97 -15.39
C ARG A 206 2.27 3.91 -16.90
N SER A 207 3.34 3.53 -17.58
CA SER A 207 3.37 3.33 -19.03
C SER A 207 4.00 1.99 -19.40
N PRO A 208 3.81 1.47 -20.62
CA PRO A 208 4.48 0.25 -21.08
C PRO A 208 6.00 0.37 -21.17
N GLU A 209 6.53 1.58 -21.24
CA GLU A 209 7.94 1.90 -21.32
C GLU A 209 8.58 2.04 -19.93
N ASP A 210 7.78 2.30 -18.88
CA ASP A 210 8.26 2.43 -17.52
C ASP A 210 8.79 1.10 -16.97
N PHE A 211 9.69 1.23 -16.03
CA PHE A 211 10.12 0.12 -15.18
C PHE A 211 10.16 0.58 -13.71
N GLY A 212 9.99 -0.34 -12.80
CA GLY A 212 10.08 -0.02 -11.38
C GLY A 212 10.09 -1.25 -10.50
N ALA A 213 10.77 -1.14 -9.36
CA ALA A 213 10.76 -2.13 -8.30
C ALA A 213 9.67 -1.80 -7.27
N ARG A 214 8.98 -2.82 -6.79
CA ARG A 214 7.96 -2.72 -5.75
C ARG A 214 8.32 -3.67 -4.63
N VAL A 215 8.51 -3.15 -3.43
CA VAL A 215 8.97 -3.91 -2.27
C VAL A 215 7.92 -3.82 -1.16
N LEU A 216 7.45 -4.95 -0.70
CA LEU A 216 6.50 -5.10 0.41
C LEU A 216 7.25 -5.67 1.61
N VAL A 217 7.36 -4.90 2.69
CA VAL A 217 8.22 -5.20 3.85
C VAL A 217 7.33 -5.55 5.05
N ASP A 218 6.89 -6.79 5.11
CA ASP A 218 6.14 -7.36 6.24
C ASP A 218 5.86 -8.85 5.94
N GLU A 219 6.01 -9.74 6.92
CA GLU A 219 5.73 -11.18 6.78
C GLU A 219 4.32 -11.50 6.27
N ARG A 220 3.34 -10.63 6.55
CA ARG A 220 1.95 -10.81 6.11
C ARG A 220 1.77 -10.72 4.59
N TYR A 221 2.72 -10.13 3.87
CA TYR A 221 2.71 -10.12 2.41
C TYR A 221 3.31 -11.38 1.79
N THR A 222 4.02 -12.20 2.56
CA THR A 222 4.63 -13.42 2.06
C THR A 222 3.60 -14.53 1.82
N LEU A 223 3.91 -15.48 0.94
CA LEU A 223 3.01 -16.57 0.60
C LEU A 223 2.69 -17.49 1.79
N SER A 224 3.60 -17.59 2.76
CA SER A 224 3.43 -18.40 3.96
C SER A 224 2.40 -17.83 4.95
N ASN A 225 2.21 -16.52 4.96
CA ASN A 225 1.36 -15.82 5.93
C ASN A 225 0.12 -15.16 5.30
N ARG A 226 -0.18 -15.50 4.04
CA ARG A 226 -1.30 -14.90 3.30
C ARG A 226 -2.68 -15.09 3.93
N GLU A 227 -2.83 -16.05 4.84
CA GLU A 227 -4.09 -16.29 5.55
C GLU A 227 -4.49 -15.14 6.47
N GLU A 228 -3.53 -14.36 6.98
CA GLU A 228 -3.83 -13.16 7.80
C GLU A 228 -4.51 -12.04 7.02
N LEU A 229 -4.28 -11.96 5.72
CA LEU A 229 -4.94 -11.01 4.82
C LEU A 229 -6.06 -11.67 4.01
N GLY A 230 -6.41 -12.95 4.32
CA GLY A 230 -7.44 -13.72 3.64
C GLY A 230 -7.23 -13.81 2.13
N GLU A 231 -8.31 -13.75 1.37
CA GLU A 231 -8.26 -13.71 -0.10
C GLU A 231 -7.57 -12.46 -0.67
N TYR A 232 -7.34 -11.45 0.17
CA TYR A 232 -6.66 -10.20 -0.15
C TYR A 232 -5.17 -10.20 0.22
N SER A 233 -4.60 -11.36 0.52
CA SER A 233 -3.14 -11.54 0.66
C SER A 233 -2.37 -11.02 -0.55
N VAL A 234 -1.06 -11.19 -0.58
CA VAL A 234 -0.22 -10.78 -1.73
C VAL A 234 -0.82 -11.20 -3.07
N ASN A 235 -1.36 -12.42 -3.17
CA ASN A 235 -2.05 -12.90 -4.38
C ASN A 235 -3.37 -12.16 -4.67
N GLY A 236 -4.11 -11.73 -3.66
CA GLY A 236 -5.31 -10.90 -3.80
C GLY A 236 -4.98 -9.42 -3.99
N THR A 237 -3.84 -8.94 -3.47
CA THR A 237 -3.35 -7.58 -3.66
C THR A 237 -2.87 -7.36 -5.09
N PHE A 238 -2.31 -8.41 -5.71
CA PHE A 238 -1.92 -8.41 -7.11
C PHE A 238 -2.95 -9.22 -7.91
N PRO A 239 -3.40 -8.72 -9.07
CA PRO A 239 -4.11 -9.55 -10.04
C PRO A 239 -3.31 -10.80 -10.39
N ASP A 240 -3.96 -11.81 -10.99
CA ASP A 240 -3.35 -13.11 -11.31
C ASP A 240 -2.05 -12.99 -12.14
N GLU A 241 -1.89 -11.89 -12.85
CA GLU A 241 -0.70 -11.60 -13.65
C GLU A 241 0.47 -11.01 -12.85
N GLU A 242 0.22 -10.61 -11.59
CA GLU A 242 1.24 -10.01 -10.73
C GLU A 242 1.47 -10.88 -9.51
N ARG A 243 2.68 -11.37 -9.36
CA ARG A 243 3.11 -12.13 -8.19
C ARG A 243 4.26 -11.42 -7.51
N ALA A 244 4.28 -11.51 -6.18
CA ALA A 244 5.47 -11.15 -5.42
C ALA A 244 6.53 -12.26 -5.59
N GLU A 245 7.77 -11.87 -5.81
CA GLU A 245 8.94 -12.73 -5.88
C GLU A 245 9.66 -12.77 -4.53
#